data_71c8a6f50b0af4f33ec812869738ae0f
#
_entry.id   71c8a6f50b0af4f33ec812869738ae0f
#
_cell.length_a   1.000
_cell.length_b   1.000
_cell.length_c   1.000
_cell.angle_alpha   90.00
_cell.angle_beta   90.00
_cell.angle_gamma   90.00
#
_symmetry.space_group_name_H-M   'P 1'
#
loop_
_entity.id
_entity.type
_entity.pdbx_description
1 polymer ?
#
loop_
_entity_poly.entity_id
_entity_poly.type
_entity_poly.pdbx_seq_one_letter_code
_entity_poly.pdbx_strand_id
1 'polypeptide(L)'
;MFKVIPNLLPQQEFESGVGRIRHDPSIPWFWVRGTSDVKRDFDDDSHWDHSFAHTAYEFGEPTSFLGVKCEEILKRTCERLDLKLKYILRIRFGLITKTPEPIEHGGHVDFKQPHMTALYYLTTCNGPTIFYNEKWQEDTQPSTLTEARRVPAEENKMLVFDGTTYHSSVSQTDTKQRIAINFNFEIE
;
A
#
# COMPACT_ATOMS: atom_id res chain seq x y z
N MET A 1 -13.74 3.02 9.10
CA MET A 1 -13.65 1.52 9.08
C MET A 1 -12.18 1.12 9.19
N PHE A 2 -11.86 -0.01 9.86
CA PHE A 2 -10.55 -0.64 9.82
C PHE A 2 -10.73 -2.16 9.96
N LYS A 3 -10.32 -2.91 8.95
CA LYS A 3 -10.44 -4.38 8.91
C LYS A 3 -9.10 -5.01 8.57
N VAL A 4 -8.81 -6.14 9.20
CA VAL A 4 -7.63 -6.98 8.91
C VAL A 4 -8.14 -8.34 8.45
N ILE A 5 -7.71 -8.76 7.28
CA ILE A 5 -8.09 -10.05 6.68
C ILE A 5 -6.81 -10.87 6.50
N PRO A 6 -6.50 -11.78 7.42
CA PRO A 6 -5.39 -12.71 7.23
C PRO A 6 -5.77 -13.76 6.20
N ASN A 7 -4.80 -14.28 5.48
CA ASN A 7 -4.98 -15.33 4.48
C ASN A 7 -6.14 -15.00 3.52
N LEU A 8 -6.04 -13.83 2.86
CA LEU A 8 -7.09 -13.34 1.97
C LEU A 8 -7.46 -14.36 0.89
N LEU A 9 -6.45 -14.95 0.27
CA LEU A 9 -6.57 -16.02 -0.72
C LEU A 9 -6.15 -17.36 -0.11
N PRO A 10 -6.68 -18.50 -0.62
CA PRO A 10 -6.08 -19.81 -0.35
C PRO A 10 -4.58 -19.77 -0.68
N GLN A 11 -3.74 -20.37 0.16
CA GLN A 11 -2.27 -20.26 0.03
C GLN A 11 -1.77 -20.69 -1.35
N GLN A 12 -2.32 -21.77 -1.91
CA GLN A 12 -1.95 -22.23 -3.24
C GLN A 12 -2.31 -21.20 -4.34
N GLU A 13 -3.48 -20.55 -4.23
CA GLU A 13 -3.90 -19.49 -5.17
C GLU A 13 -3.00 -18.26 -5.03
N PHE A 14 -2.63 -17.88 -3.81
CA PHE A 14 -1.68 -16.79 -3.55
C PHE A 14 -0.33 -17.09 -4.19
N GLU A 15 0.27 -18.25 -3.92
CA GLU A 15 1.61 -18.64 -4.40
C GLU A 15 1.67 -18.82 -5.93
N SER A 16 0.62 -19.37 -6.54
CA SER A 16 0.57 -19.53 -8.00
C SER A 16 0.13 -18.26 -8.75
N GLY A 17 -0.47 -17.30 -8.04
CA GLY A 17 -1.00 -16.06 -8.58
C GLY A 17 -0.15 -14.84 -8.22
N VAL A 18 -0.76 -13.91 -7.50
CA VAL A 18 -0.18 -12.59 -7.18
C VAL A 18 1.10 -12.67 -6.34
N GLY A 19 1.24 -13.69 -5.53
CA GLY A 19 2.44 -13.91 -4.71
C GLY A 19 3.72 -14.15 -5.53
N ARG A 20 3.60 -14.66 -6.76
CA ARG A 20 4.74 -14.86 -7.67
C ARG A 20 5.44 -13.57 -8.07
N ILE A 21 4.75 -12.44 -8.02
CA ILE A 21 5.30 -11.12 -8.36
C ILE A 21 6.58 -10.82 -7.57
N ARG A 22 6.71 -11.35 -6.36
CA ARG A 22 7.93 -11.23 -5.53
C ARG A 22 9.21 -11.70 -6.22
N HIS A 23 9.07 -12.62 -7.17
CA HIS A 23 10.20 -13.32 -7.83
C HIS A 23 10.18 -13.18 -9.35
N ASP A 24 9.21 -12.43 -9.90
CA ASP A 24 9.07 -12.28 -11.33
C ASP A 24 9.95 -11.12 -11.86
N PRO A 25 11.03 -11.43 -12.59
CA PRO A 25 11.93 -10.39 -13.11
C PRO A 25 11.32 -9.61 -14.29
N SER A 26 10.17 -10.02 -14.81
CA SER A 26 9.50 -9.34 -15.93
C SER A 26 8.65 -8.15 -15.48
N ILE A 27 8.42 -7.97 -14.16
CA ILE A 27 7.67 -6.83 -13.65
C ILE A 27 8.48 -5.54 -13.83
N PRO A 28 7.98 -4.55 -14.59
CA PRO A 28 8.66 -3.28 -14.74
C PRO A 28 8.48 -2.44 -13.45
N TRP A 29 9.55 -2.26 -12.72
CA TRP A 29 9.59 -1.41 -11.54
C TRP A 29 10.15 -0.04 -11.90
N PHE A 30 9.39 1.00 -11.62
CA PHE A 30 9.79 2.38 -11.83
C PHE A 30 10.28 3.00 -10.53
N TRP A 31 11.44 3.63 -10.58
CA TRP A 31 11.99 4.33 -9.43
C TRP A 31 11.10 5.52 -9.04
N VAL A 32 10.85 5.66 -7.75
CA VAL A 32 10.08 6.76 -7.17
C VAL A 32 10.93 7.45 -6.11
N ARG A 33 11.13 8.74 -6.28
CA ARG A 33 11.84 9.57 -5.30
C ARG A 33 10.94 9.78 -4.09
N GLY A 34 11.33 9.22 -2.97
CA GLY A 34 10.52 9.23 -1.76
C GLY A 34 9.46 8.12 -1.73
N THR A 35 9.07 7.75 -0.54
CA THR A 35 8.01 6.76 -0.30
C THR A 35 6.66 7.41 -0.04
N SER A 36 6.65 8.74 0.15
CA SER A 36 5.47 9.58 0.34
C SER A 36 5.68 10.94 -0.34
N ASP A 37 4.57 11.61 -0.70
CA ASP A 37 4.59 12.96 -1.29
C ASP A 37 4.92 14.07 -0.27
N VAL A 38 5.35 13.71 0.94
CA VAL A 38 5.83 14.70 1.91
C VAL A 38 7.07 15.35 1.33
N LYS A 39 6.98 16.64 1.02
CA LYS A 39 8.12 17.47 0.62
C LYS A 39 9.14 17.43 1.76
N ARG A 40 10.11 16.54 1.66
CA ARG A 40 11.36 16.69 2.39
C ARG A 40 12.19 17.72 1.62
N ASP A 41 12.83 18.63 2.34
CA ASP A 41 13.76 19.57 1.74
C ASP A 41 14.77 18.79 0.89
N PHE A 42 15.00 19.24 -0.35
CA PHE A 42 15.80 18.54 -1.36
C PHE A 42 17.27 18.34 -0.95
N ASP A 43 17.67 18.88 0.19
CA ASP A 43 19.00 18.78 0.78
C ASP A 43 19.15 17.65 1.81
N ASP A 44 18.07 16.90 2.12
CA ASP A 44 18.18 15.70 2.95
C ASP A 44 18.74 14.56 2.12
N ASP A 45 20.02 14.32 2.32
CA ASP A 45 20.84 13.25 1.72
C ASP A 45 20.47 11.86 2.27
N SER A 46 19.20 11.65 2.66
CA SER A 46 18.72 10.32 3.08
C SER A 46 18.69 9.41 1.86
N HIS A 47 19.81 8.79 1.55
CA HIS A 47 20.04 7.83 0.46
C HIS A 47 19.01 6.69 0.42
N TRP A 48 18.20 6.55 1.47
CA TRP A 48 17.28 5.44 1.68
C TRP A 48 15.80 5.79 1.50
N ASP A 49 15.44 7.06 1.32
CA ASP A 49 14.06 7.46 1.11
C ASP A 49 13.68 7.39 -0.37
N HIS A 50 13.70 6.19 -0.91
CA HIS A 50 13.22 5.89 -2.26
C HIS A 50 12.44 4.58 -2.26
N SER A 51 11.65 4.39 -3.29
CA SER A 51 10.90 3.17 -3.52
C SER A 51 10.80 2.87 -5.01
N PHE A 52 10.23 1.72 -5.33
CA PHE A 52 9.87 1.38 -6.69
C PHE A 52 8.37 1.13 -6.76
N ALA A 53 7.77 1.48 -7.87
CA ALA A 53 6.36 1.29 -8.09
C ALA A 53 6.05 0.68 -9.44
N HIS A 54 4.93 -0.05 -9.48
CA HIS A 54 4.29 -0.49 -10.71
C HIS A 54 2.80 -0.18 -10.61
N THR A 55 2.30 0.73 -11.43
CA THR A 55 0.87 1.04 -11.49
C THR A 55 0.19 0.03 -12.39
N ALA A 56 -0.77 -0.70 -11.84
CA ALA A 56 -1.49 -1.75 -12.54
C ALA A 56 -2.89 -1.31 -13.03
N TYR A 57 -3.44 -0.27 -12.38
CA TYR A 57 -4.78 0.25 -12.70
C TYR A 57 -4.85 1.72 -12.30
N GLU A 58 -5.43 2.57 -13.14
CA GLU A 58 -5.55 4.00 -12.87
C GLU A 58 -6.81 4.57 -13.51
N PHE A 59 -7.58 5.34 -12.73
CA PHE A 59 -8.80 6.05 -13.15
C PHE A 59 -9.76 5.22 -14.01
N GLY A 60 -10.12 4.03 -13.52
CA GLY A 60 -11.13 3.19 -14.17
C GLY A 60 -10.60 2.21 -15.21
N GLU A 61 -9.28 2.23 -15.53
CA GLU A 61 -8.70 1.41 -16.58
C GLU A 61 -7.45 0.63 -16.12
N PRO A 62 -7.28 -0.64 -16.54
CA PRO A 62 -6.05 -1.38 -16.32
C PRO A 62 -4.91 -0.77 -17.16
N THR A 63 -3.78 -0.45 -16.50
CA THR A 63 -2.59 0.13 -17.13
C THR A 63 -1.50 -0.92 -17.38
N SER A 64 -1.68 -2.12 -16.84
CA SER A 64 -0.78 -3.24 -17.09
C SER A 64 -1.52 -4.58 -17.06
N PHE A 65 -0.83 -5.65 -17.46
CA PHE A 65 -1.36 -7.02 -17.44
C PHE A 65 -1.78 -7.53 -16.04
N LEU A 66 -1.29 -6.87 -14.98
CA LEU A 66 -1.66 -7.19 -13.60
C LEU A 66 -2.99 -6.54 -13.19
N GLY A 67 -3.47 -5.53 -13.92
CA GLY A 67 -4.65 -4.74 -13.54
C GLY A 67 -5.90 -5.59 -13.36
N VAL A 68 -6.21 -6.45 -14.33
CA VAL A 68 -7.40 -7.32 -14.30
C VAL A 68 -7.36 -8.28 -13.09
N LYS A 69 -6.20 -8.88 -12.82
CA LYS A 69 -6.05 -9.79 -11.67
C LYS A 69 -6.20 -9.09 -10.34
N CYS A 70 -5.66 -7.88 -10.23
CA CYS A 70 -5.79 -7.06 -9.03
C CYS A 70 -7.23 -6.59 -8.82
N GLU A 71 -7.93 -6.21 -9.89
CA GLU A 71 -9.35 -5.86 -9.83
C GLU A 71 -10.21 -7.03 -9.30
N GLU A 72 -9.96 -8.27 -9.74
CA GLU A 72 -10.63 -9.46 -9.21
C GLU A 72 -10.39 -9.63 -7.70
N ILE A 73 -9.16 -9.44 -7.23
CA ILE A 73 -8.82 -9.50 -5.80
C ILE A 73 -9.59 -8.44 -5.02
N LEU A 74 -9.67 -7.21 -5.54
CA LEU A 74 -10.42 -6.14 -4.90
C LEU A 74 -11.92 -6.45 -4.84
N LYS A 75 -12.52 -6.93 -5.94
CA LYS A 75 -13.95 -7.31 -5.98
C LYS A 75 -14.27 -8.38 -4.93
N ARG A 76 -13.48 -9.46 -4.85
CA ARG A 76 -13.63 -10.50 -3.81
C ARG A 76 -13.48 -9.94 -2.39
N THR A 77 -12.59 -8.96 -2.21
CA THR A 77 -12.40 -8.29 -0.91
C THR A 77 -13.64 -7.48 -0.53
N CYS A 78 -14.18 -6.72 -1.46
CA CYS A 78 -15.40 -5.94 -1.26
C CYS A 78 -16.60 -6.85 -0.96
N GLU A 79 -16.81 -7.93 -1.72
CA GLU A 79 -17.85 -8.94 -1.48
C GLU A 79 -17.75 -9.53 -0.08
N ARG A 80 -16.53 -9.92 0.36
CA ARG A 80 -16.30 -10.49 1.70
C ARG A 80 -16.62 -9.52 2.83
N LEU A 81 -16.55 -8.22 2.57
CA LEU A 81 -16.81 -7.16 3.54
C LEU A 81 -18.19 -6.52 3.41
N ASP A 82 -19.03 -7.03 2.49
CA ASP A 82 -20.33 -6.44 2.13
C ASP A 82 -20.23 -4.96 1.74
N LEU A 83 -19.20 -4.66 0.91
CA LEU A 83 -18.96 -3.34 0.36
C LEU A 83 -19.36 -3.34 -1.12
N LYS A 84 -20.05 -2.29 -1.55
CA LYS A 84 -20.38 -2.11 -2.96
C LYS A 84 -19.32 -1.24 -3.63
N LEU A 85 -18.43 -1.89 -4.39
CA LEU A 85 -17.40 -1.22 -5.18
C LEU A 85 -18.05 -0.34 -6.24
N LYS A 86 -17.76 0.96 -6.19
CA LYS A 86 -18.26 1.95 -7.15
C LYS A 86 -17.24 2.26 -8.23
N TYR A 87 -16.00 2.56 -7.83
CA TYR A 87 -14.97 3.02 -8.75
C TYR A 87 -13.56 2.70 -8.22
N ILE A 88 -12.65 2.33 -9.10
CA ILE A 88 -11.23 2.11 -8.76
C ILE A 88 -10.44 3.36 -9.18
N LEU A 89 -9.88 4.04 -8.20
CA LEU A 89 -9.01 5.21 -8.43
C LEU A 89 -7.63 4.76 -8.90
N ARG A 90 -6.99 3.83 -8.16
CA ARG A 90 -5.65 3.35 -8.47
C ARG A 90 -5.40 1.98 -7.83
N ILE A 91 -4.64 1.13 -8.54
CA ILE A 91 -3.99 -0.05 -7.97
C ILE A 91 -2.51 0.05 -8.28
N ARG A 92 -1.69 0.09 -7.23
CA ARG A 92 -0.25 0.29 -7.34
C ARG A 92 0.51 -0.71 -6.48
N PHE A 93 1.46 -1.39 -7.08
CA PHE A 93 2.46 -2.15 -6.35
C PHE A 93 3.55 -1.21 -5.85
N GLY A 94 3.91 -1.33 -4.59
CA GLY A 94 5.04 -0.65 -3.98
C GLY A 94 6.10 -1.65 -3.56
N LEU A 95 7.35 -1.36 -3.87
CA LEU A 95 8.51 -2.14 -3.45
C LEU A 95 9.48 -1.22 -2.70
N ILE A 96 9.79 -1.59 -1.47
CA ILE A 96 10.81 -0.95 -0.64
C ILE A 96 11.98 -1.92 -0.51
N THR A 97 13.19 -1.45 -0.76
CA THR A 97 14.41 -2.24 -0.60
C THR A 97 14.87 -2.28 0.85
N LYS A 98 15.66 -3.30 1.21
CA LYS A 98 16.27 -3.44 2.53
C LYS A 98 17.13 -2.22 2.89
N THR A 99 17.00 -1.76 4.14
CA THR A 99 17.85 -0.71 4.72
C THR A 99 18.71 -1.27 5.86
N PRO A 100 19.83 -0.63 6.21
CA PRO A 100 20.66 -1.06 7.34
C PRO A 100 19.94 -1.01 8.68
N GLU A 101 19.06 -0.04 8.86
CA GLU A 101 18.22 0.19 10.04
C GLU A 101 16.79 0.53 9.62
N PRO A 102 15.79 0.35 10.50
CA PRO A 102 14.41 0.72 10.16
C PRO A 102 14.28 2.22 9.94
N ILE A 103 13.71 2.60 8.79
CA ILE A 103 13.43 4.00 8.45
C ILE A 103 11.92 4.17 8.38
N GLU A 104 11.39 5.05 9.22
CA GLU A 104 9.99 5.45 9.19
C GLU A 104 9.81 6.53 8.13
N HIS A 105 8.99 6.24 7.12
CA HIS A 105 8.70 7.17 6.03
C HIS A 105 7.65 8.19 6.46
N GLY A 106 7.49 9.26 5.68
CA GLY A 106 6.54 10.32 6.00
C GLY A 106 5.08 9.85 6.00
N GLY A 107 4.33 10.28 7.02
CA GLY A 107 2.90 10.02 7.10
C GLY A 107 2.12 10.79 6.04
N HIS A 108 1.22 10.10 5.31
CA HIS A 108 0.48 10.66 4.18
C HIS A 108 -0.90 10.03 4.05
N VAL A 109 -1.70 10.59 3.16
CA VAL A 109 -2.90 9.99 2.57
C VAL A 109 -2.67 9.84 1.08
N ASP A 110 -3.22 8.80 0.46
CA ASP A 110 -3.00 8.52 -0.97
C ASP A 110 -3.71 9.52 -1.88
N PHE A 111 -4.92 9.92 -1.51
CA PHE A 111 -5.75 10.88 -2.23
C PHE A 111 -6.40 11.87 -1.26
N LYS A 112 -6.48 13.13 -1.67
CA LYS A 112 -7.12 14.21 -0.91
C LYS A 112 -8.61 14.29 -1.25
N GLN A 113 -9.32 13.18 -1.08
CA GLN A 113 -10.76 13.03 -1.25
C GLN A 113 -11.25 11.82 -0.45
N PRO A 114 -12.53 11.71 -0.11
CA PRO A 114 -13.09 10.52 0.51
C PRO A 114 -12.91 9.29 -0.39
N HIS A 115 -12.27 8.24 0.14
CA HIS A 115 -12.06 6.97 -0.55
C HIS A 115 -11.78 5.86 0.46
N MET A 116 -11.78 4.63 0.01
CA MET A 116 -11.29 3.47 0.75
C MET A 116 -9.88 3.11 0.27
N THR A 117 -9.05 2.65 1.20
CA THR A 117 -7.76 2.05 0.88
C THR A 117 -7.74 0.60 1.33
N ALA A 118 -7.26 -0.29 0.45
CA ALA A 118 -6.89 -1.64 0.83
C ALA A 118 -5.39 -1.87 0.57
N LEU A 119 -4.67 -2.38 1.57
CA LEU A 119 -3.25 -2.67 1.47
C LEU A 119 -3.02 -4.17 1.61
N TYR A 120 -2.55 -4.80 0.54
CA TYR A 120 -2.33 -6.25 0.46
C TYR A 120 -0.85 -6.58 0.45
N TYR A 121 -0.36 -7.23 1.50
CA TYR A 121 1.05 -7.58 1.63
C TYR A 121 1.39 -8.84 0.83
N LEU A 122 2.43 -8.74 0.01
CA LEU A 122 2.98 -9.87 -0.73
C LEU A 122 4.20 -10.47 -0.05
N THR A 123 4.78 -9.80 0.96
CA THR A 123 5.97 -10.25 1.70
C THR A 123 5.74 -10.15 3.20
N THR A 124 6.30 -11.11 3.93
CA THR A 124 6.45 -11.02 5.39
C THR A 124 7.79 -10.38 5.71
N CYS A 125 7.78 -9.33 6.54
CA CYS A 125 9.00 -8.66 6.98
C CYS A 125 8.77 -7.85 8.26
N ASN A 126 9.86 -7.38 8.88
CA ASN A 126 9.82 -6.57 10.10
C ASN A 126 9.49 -5.07 9.87
N GLY A 127 9.24 -4.66 8.62
CA GLY A 127 8.82 -3.29 8.27
C GLY A 127 7.29 -3.13 8.33
N PRO A 128 6.71 -2.62 9.43
CA PRO A 128 5.26 -2.47 9.58
C PRO A 128 4.68 -1.34 8.74
N THR A 129 3.36 -1.26 8.71
CA THR A 129 2.62 -0.04 8.35
C THR A 129 2.14 0.63 9.62
N ILE A 130 2.38 1.94 9.73
CA ILE A 130 1.94 2.78 10.84
C ILE A 130 0.66 3.49 10.43
N PHE A 131 -0.29 3.54 11.34
CA PHE A 131 -1.53 4.32 11.20
C PHE A 131 -1.56 5.38 12.29
N TYR A 132 -2.03 6.57 11.92
CA TYR A 132 -2.13 7.70 12.81
C TYR A 132 -3.58 7.97 13.20
N ASN A 133 -3.79 8.72 14.28
CA ASN A 133 -5.12 9.12 14.73
C ASN A 133 -5.75 10.17 13.80
N GLU A 134 -4.90 10.96 13.17
CA GLU A 134 -5.30 12.06 12.32
C GLU A 134 -5.87 11.53 10.99
N LYS A 135 -6.85 12.27 10.50
CA LYS A 135 -7.45 12.08 9.19
C LYS A 135 -7.30 13.33 8.35
N TRP A 136 -7.13 13.11 7.07
CA TRP A 136 -7.20 14.23 6.12
C TRP A 136 -8.59 14.87 6.15
N GLN A 137 -8.60 16.18 6.18
CA GLN A 137 -9.77 17.04 6.02
C GLN A 137 -9.41 18.15 5.04
N GLU A 138 -10.40 18.59 4.26
CA GLU A 138 -10.20 19.70 3.34
C GLU A 138 -9.72 20.94 4.12
N ASP A 139 -8.75 21.64 3.54
CA ASP A 139 -8.12 22.87 4.09
C ASP A 139 -7.42 22.72 5.46
N THR A 140 -7.28 21.48 5.96
CA THR A 140 -6.61 21.24 7.24
C THR A 140 -5.46 20.25 7.06
N GLN A 141 -4.24 20.69 7.32
CA GLN A 141 -3.07 19.81 7.37
C GLN A 141 -2.62 19.68 8.83
N PRO A 142 -2.60 18.47 9.41
CA PRO A 142 -2.17 18.29 10.78
C PRO A 142 -0.68 18.69 10.92
N SER A 143 -0.38 19.47 11.93
CA SER A 143 1.00 19.88 12.25
C SER A 143 1.83 18.74 12.86
N THR A 144 1.15 17.74 13.43
CA THR A 144 1.77 16.59 14.10
C THR A 144 0.89 15.37 13.84
N LEU A 145 1.51 14.22 13.62
CA LEU A 145 0.85 12.94 13.50
C LEU A 145 1.11 12.12 14.76
N THR A 146 0.03 11.57 15.35
CA THR A 146 0.06 10.76 16.56
C THR A 146 -0.19 9.29 16.22
N GLU A 147 0.79 8.44 16.48
CA GLU A 147 0.67 7.01 16.18
C GLU A 147 -0.52 6.38 16.91
N ALA A 148 -1.41 5.73 16.15
CA ALA A 148 -2.53 4.97 16.66
C ALA A 148 -2.20 3.49 16.78
N ARG A 149 -1.50 2.92 15.77
CA ARG A 149 -1.11 1.51 15.75
C ARG A 149 -0.06 1.21 14.69
N ARG A 150 0.66 0.10 14.89
CA ARG A 150 1.52 -0.53 13.89
C ARG A 150 0.93 -1.88 13.49
N VAL A 151 0.91 -2.17 12.19
CA VAL A 151 0.45 -3.46 11.67
C VAL A 151 1.61 -4.15 10.98
N PRO A 152 2.01 -5.35 11.43
CA PRO A 152 3.09 -6.11 10.79
C PRO A 152 2.76 -6.45 9.34
N ALA A 153 3.75 -6.33 8.47
CA ALA A 153 3.67 -6.83 7.10
C ALA A 153 3.79 -8.35 7.11
N GLU A 154 2.71 -9.04 6.80
CA GLU A 154 2.65 -10.49 6.67
C GLU A 154 2.03 -10.83 5.31
N GLU A 155 2.66 -11.71 4.56
CA GLU A 155 2.18 -12.10 3.25
C GLU A 155 0.75 -12.62 3.29
N ASN A 156 0.01 -12.42 2.20
CA ASN A 156 -1.38 -12.83 2.06
C ASN A 156 -2.35 -12.20 3.09
N LYS A 157 -1.94 -11.09 3.71
CA LYS A 157 -2.77 -10.29 4.63
C LYS A 157 -3.25 -9.02 3.91
N MET A 158 -4.54 -8.73 4.01
CA MET A 158 -5.16 -7.50 3.51
C MET A 158 -5.62 -6.63 4.68
N LEU A 159 -5.29 -5.35 4.62
CA LEU A 159 -5.88 -4.30 5.46
C LEU A 159 -6.88 -3.52 4.63
N VAL A 160 -8.05 -3.19 5.17
CA VAL A 160 -9.02 -2.29 4.53
C VAL A 160 -9.39 -1.19 5.51
N PHE A 161 -9.23 0.06 5.11
CA PHE A 161 -9.42 1.21 5.97
C PHE A 161 -9.93 2.44 5.20
N ASP A 162 -10.41 3.42 5.94
CA ASP A 162 -10.79 4.73 5.45
C ASP A 162 -9.54 5.43 4.89
N GLY A 163 -9.49 5.68 3.60
CA GLY A 163 -8.33 6.23 2.88
C GLY A 163 -7.93 7.64 3.31
N THR A 164 -8.81 8.35 4.04
CA THR A 164 -8.46 9.65 4.66
C THR A 164 -7.58 9.50 5.90
N THR A 165 -7.35 8.26 6.41
CA THR A 165 -6.48 8.01 7.57
C THR A 165 -5.02 8.17 7.17
N TYR A 166 -4.29 9.04 7.87
CA TYR A 166 -2.84 9.16 7.69
C TYR A 166 -2.15 7.84 8.03
N HIS A 167 -1.25 7.43 7.16
CA HIS A 167 -0.48 6.20 7.33
C HIS A 167 0.92 6.34 6.75
N SER A 168 1.83 5.49 7.17
CA SER A 168 3.18 5.42 6.63
C SER A 168 3.70 3.98 6.61
N SER A 169 4.79 3.77 5.90
CA SER A 169 5.53 2.51 5.92
C SER A 169 6.84 2.66 6.67
N VAL A 170 7.35 1.55 7.19
CA VAL A 170 8.70 1.45 7.72
C VAL A 170 9.49 0.51 6.82
N SER A 171 10.72 0.89 6.48
CA SER A 171 11.62 -0.01 5.73
C SER A 171 12.01 -1.22 6.58
N GLN A 172 12.20 -2.33 5.93
CA GLN A 172 12.60 -3.59 6.57
C GLN A 172 14.11 -3.77 6.62
N THR A 173 14.57 -4.54 7.60
CA THR A 173 15.98 -4.89 7.78
C THR A 173 16.26 -6.39 7.67
N ASP A 174 15.24 -7.22 7.64
CA ASP A 174 15.32 -8.69 7.68
C ASP A 174 15.17 -9.35 6.31
N THR A 175 14.53 -8.69 5.33
CA THR A 175 14.28 -9.22 3.99
C THR A 175 14.80 -8.27 2.91
N LYS A 176 15.12 -8.78 1.72
CA LYS A 176 15.65 -7.97 0.60
C LYS A 176 14.66 -6.91 0.13
N GLN A 177 13.36 -7.21 0.19
CA GLN A 177 12.30 -6.37 -0.35
C GLN A 177 11.02 -6.50 0.49
N ARG A 178 10.29 -5.40 0.59
CA ARG A 178 8.93 -5.33 1.11
C ARG A 178 8.02 -4.94 -0.05
N ILE A 179 7.10 -5.83 -0.43
CA ILE A 179 6.16 -5.59 -1.51
C ILE A 179 4.74 -5.61 -0.96
N ALA A 180 3.98 -4.58 -1.31
CA ALA A 180 2.55 -4.50 -1.05
C ALA A 180 1.82 -3.93 -2.26
N ILE A 181 0.54 -4.30 -2.41
CA ILE A 181 -0.38 -3.71 -3.38
C ILE A 181 -1.28 -2.74 -2.64
N ASN A 182 -1.30 -1.50 -3.10
CA ASN A 182 -2.17 -0.46 -2.59
C ASN A 182 -3.35 -0.29 -3.58
N PHE A 183 -4.56 -0.46 -3.07
CA PHE A 183 -5.82 -0.27 -3.79
C PHE A 183 -6.50 0.97 -3.23
N ASN A 184 -6.81 1.94 -4.07
CA ASN A 184 -7.59 3.11 -3.73
C ASN A 184 -8.89 3.07 -4.53
N PHE A 185 -10.03 3.11 -3.85
CA PHE A 185 -11.33 2.91 -4.49
C PHE A 185 -12.46 3.63 -3.74
N GLU A 186 -13.56 3.87 -4.46
CA GLU A 186 -14.80 4.39 -3.91
C GLU A 186 -15.82 3.28 -3.73
N ILE A 187 -16.68 3.42 -2.71
CA ILE A 187 -17.83 2.56 -2.45
C ILE A 187 -19.12 3.40 -2.53
N GLU A 188 -20.28 2.71 -2.76
CA GLU A 188 -21.59 3.36 -2.70
C GLU A 188 -21.96 3.78 -1.28
#